data_a6366f9864671b6eefdaaf853760abd0
#
_entry.id   a6366f9864671b6eefdaaf853760abd0
#
_cell.length_a   1.000
_cell.length_b   1.000
_cell.length_c   1.000
_cell.angle_alpha   90.00
_cell.angle_beta   90.00
_cell.angle_gamma   90.00
#
_symmetry.space_group_name_H-M   'P 1'
#
loop_
_entity.id
_entity.type
_entity.pdbx_description
1 polymer ?
#
loop_
_entity_poly.entity_id
_entity_poly.type
_entity_poly.pdbx_seq_one_letter_code
_entity_poly.pdbx_strand_id
1 'polypeptide(L)'
;MRTRIPAVLLAIAVVSLAVLAQTGGPAPATARSQDETVSLGYMHTVLYAQRVFKKKYGHYATSLAALVHTGSFTRRMANTDRGAYTVHFHGKPTDYSLSLIPKEFAPDRRAFYADETGKIRVEEDKPATAESPLLK
;
A
#
# COMPACT_ATOMS: atom_id res chain seq x y z
N MET A 1 -71.63 -27.16 30.36
CA MET A 1 -70.70 -26.04 30.65
C MET A 1 -69.61 -26.10 29.57
N ARG A 2 -69.58 -25.12 28.69
CA ARG A 2 -68.67 -25.06 27.59
C ARG A 2 -67.49 -24.11 27.96
N THR A 3 -66.33 -24.67 28.18
CA THR A 3 -65.11 -23.92 28.40
C THR A 3 -64.48 -23.55 27.02
N ARG A 4 -64.42 -22.27 26.70
CA ARG A 4 -63.76 -21.74 25.52
C ARG A 4 -62.35 -21.47 25.88
N ILE A 5 -61.42 -22.09 25.15
CA ILE A 5 -60.00 -21.83 25.23
C ILE A 5 -59.68 -20.69 24.23
N PRO A 6 -59.09 -19.58 24.65
CA PRO A 6 -58.65 -18.57 23.69
C PRO A 6 -57.31 -19.01 23.06
N ALA A 7 -57.27 -18.90 21.76
CA ALA A 7 -56.10 -19.14 20.94
C ALA A 7 -55.03 -18.07 21.24
N VAL A 8 -53.90 -18.51 21.74
CA VAL A 8 -52.72 -17.67 21.86
C VAL A 8 -52.05 -17.55 20.51
N LEU A 9 -52.14 -16.38 19.92
CA LEU A 9 -51.39 -16.03 18.72
C LEU A 9 -49.92 -15.84 19.11
N LEU A 10 -49.07 -16.80 18.69
CA LEU A 10 -47.64 -16.70 18.82
C LEU A 10 -47.11 -15.77 17.68
N ALA A 11 -46.82 -14.52 18.02
CA ALA A 11 -46.15 -13.60 17.12
C ALA A 11 -44.66 -13.98 17.03
N ILE A 12 -44.27 -14.57 15.92
CA ILE A 12 -42.87 -14.82 15.58
C ILE A 12 -42.29 -13.47 15.15
N ALA A 13 -41.52 -12.83 16.01
CA ALA A 13 -40.71 -11.68 15.67
C ALA A 13 -39.53 -12.16 14.85
N VAL A 14 -39.59 -11.91 13.53
CA VAL A 14 -38.43 -12.07 12.63
C VAL A 14 -37.47 -10.94 12.93
N VAL A 15 -36.44 -11.24 13.70
CA VAL A 15 -35.31 -10.32 13.87
C VAL A 15 -34.52 -10.33 12.57
N SER A 16 -34.78 -9.36 11.72
CA SER A 16 -33.91 -9.10 10.56
C SER A 16 -32.56 -8.60 11.06
N LEU A 17 -31.56 -9.47 11.06
CA LEU A 17 -30.18 -9.05 11.24
C LEU A 17 -29.83 -8.18 10.01
N ALA A 18 -29.86 -6.87 10.18
CA ALA A 18 -29.24 -5.95 9.24
C ALA A 18 -27.73 -6.18 9.33
N VAL A 19 -27.19 -6.90 8.36
CA VAL A 19 -25.75 -6.93 8.12
C VAL A 19 -25.36 -5.50 7.74
N LEU A 20 -24.82 -4.76 8.68
CA LEU A 20 -24.13 -3.50 8.42
C LEU A 20 -22.95 -3.85 7.52
N ALA A 21 -23.15 -3.67 6.21
CA ALA A 21 -22.03 -3.60 5.28
C ALA A 21 -21.14 -2.47 5.78
N GLN A 22 -20.01 -2.81 6.36
CA GLN A 22 -18.97 -1.85 6.65
C GLN A 22 -18.50 -1.30 5.30
N THR A 23 -18.96 -0.11 4.99
CA THR A 23 -18.36 0.70 3.92
C THR A 23 -16.97 1.06 4.44
N GLY A 24 -16.00 0.20 4.16
CA GLY A 24 -14.60 0.52 4.34
C GLY A 24 -14.33 1.84 3.67
N GLY A 25 -13.50 2.69 4.28
CA GLY A 25 -13.00 3.90 3.65
C GLY A 25 -12.46 3.63 2.23
N PRO A 26 -12.10 4.67 1.44
CA PRO A 26 -11.67 4.50 0.07
C PRO A 26 -10.66 3.36 0.02
N ALA A 27 -10.97 2.34 -0.79
CA ALA A 27 -10.10 1.20 -0.96
C ALA A 27 -8.69 1.74 -1.22
N PRO A 28 -7.66 1.31 -0.47
CA PRO A 28 -6.30 1.71 -0.75
C PRO A 28 -6.04 1.42 -2.22
N ALA A 29 -5.32 2.33 -2.90
CA ALA A 29 -4.96 2.20 -4.30
C ALA A 29 -4.65 0.75 -4.60
N THR A 30 -5.52 0.11 -5.37
CA THR A 30 -5.63 -1.35 -5.37
C THR A 30 -4.46 -1.96 -6.10
N ALA A 31 -3.63 -2.66 -5.35
CA ALA A 31 -2.71 -3.63 -5.91
C ALA A 31 -3.52 -4.67 -6.71
N ARG A 32 -3.04 -5.01 -7.90
CA ARG A 32 -3.69 -5.99 -8.79
C ARG A 32 -3.24 -7.42 -8.52
N SER A 33 -2.18 -7.59 -7.71
CA SER A 33 -1.62 -8.89 -7.36
C SER A 33 -0.95 -8.84 -5.98
N GLN A 34 -0.58 -10.02 -5.48
CA GLN A 34 0.23 -10.13 -4.28
C GLN A 34 1.61 -9.48 -4.47
N ASP A 35 2.22 -9.61 -5.64
CA ASP A 35 3.50 -8.98 -5.97
C ASP A 35 3.41 -7.45 -5.88
N GLU A 36 2.34 -6.85 -6.42
CA GLU A 36 2.10 -5.42 -6.27
C GLU A 36 1.83 -5.02 -4.81
N THR A 37 1.07 -5.82 -4.07
CA THR A 37 0.79 -5.56 -2.65
C THR A 37 2.07 -5.47 -1.83
N VAL A 38 2.96 -6.44 -2.01
CA VAL A 38 4.27 -6.46 -1.32
C VAL A 38 5.14 -5.28 -1.76
N SER A 39 5.14 -4.96 -3.05
CA SER A 39 5.94 -3.88 -3.62
C SER A 39 5.47 -2.50 -3.14
N LEU A 40 4.17 -2.25 -3.11
CA LEU A 40 3.60 -1.01 -2.58
C LEU A 40 3.84 -0.88 -1.07
N GLY A 41 3.73 -1.96 -0.32
CA GLY A 41 4.09 -1.99 1.11
C GLY A 41 5.55 -1.62 1.34
N TYR A 42 6.46 -2.13 0.51
CA TYR A 42 7.88 -1.76 0.53
C TYR A 42 8.07 -0.27 0.23
N MET A 43 7.43 0.27 -0.82
CA MET A 43 7.51 1.69 -1.14
C MET A 43 7.06 2.57 0.03
N HIS A 44 5.93 2.26 0.65
CA HIS A 44 5.45 2.99 1.82
C HIS A 44 6.45 2.96 2.97
N THR A 45 7.11 1.83 3.18
CA THR A 45 8.16 1.70 4.22
C THR A 45 9.35 2.59 3.92
N VAL A 46 9.83 2.65 2.67
CA VAL A 46 10.93 3.55 2.27
C VAL A 46 10.53 5.01 2.42
N LEU A 47 9.34 5.39 1.95
CA LEU A 47 8.84 6.76 2.06
C LEU A 47 8.74 7.21 3.53
N TYR A 48 8.27 6.32 4.40
CA TYR A 48 8.21 6.60 5.82
C TYR A 48 9.61 6.73 6.44
N ALA A 49 10.51 5.78 6.13
CA ALA A 49 11.88 5.82 6.65
C ALA A 49 12.61 7.10 6.22
N GLN A 50 12.43 7.55 4.99
CA GLN A 50 12.99 8.81 4.50
C GLN A 50 12.46 10.03 5.27
N ARG A 51 11.17 10.07 5.60
CA ARG A 51 10.61 11.15 6.43
C ARG A 51 11.22 11.16 7.83
N VAL A 52 11.33 9.98 8.45
CA VAL A 52 11.94 9.83 9.78
C VAL A 52 13.42 10.23 9.75
N PHE A 53 14.16 9.79 8.73
CA PHE A 53 15.56 10.12 8.54
C PHE A 53 15.77 11.63 8.39
N LYS A 54 14.99 12.27 7.52
CA LYS A 54 15.05 13.73 7.32
C LYS A 54 14.72 14.51 8.59
N LYS A 55 13.73 14.06 9.35
CA LYS A 55 13.38 14.70 10.63
C LYS A 55 14.53 14.63 11.63
N LYS A 56 15.26 13.51 11.64
CA LYS A 56 16.37 13.30 12.57
C LYS A 56 17.66 14.01 12.15
N TYR A 57 17.99 14.00 10.85
CA TYR A 57 19.28 14.44 10.34
C TYR A 57 19.24 15.74 9.52
N GLY A 58 18.06 16.26 9.21
CA GLY A 58 17.87 17.48 8.44
C GLY A 58 17.97 17.31 6.90
N HIS A 59 18.28 16.12 6.43
CA HIS A 59 18.38 15.78 5.00
C HIS A 59 17.89 14.36 4.75
N TYR A 60 17.65 14.01 3.49
CA TYR A 60 17.29 12.65 3.11
C TYR A 60 18.50 11.72 3.10
N ALA A 61 18.26 10.44 3.32
CA ALA A 61 19.27 9.40 3.14
C ALA A 61 19.62 9.28 1.66
N THR A 62 20.91 9.15 1.34
CA THR A 62 21.42 9.07 -0.02
C THR A 62 21.52 7.64 -0.54
N SER A 63 21.26 6.65 0.30
CA SER A 63 21.23 5.23 -0.06
C SER A 63 20.21 4.46 0.77
N LEU A 64 19.77 3.31 0.27
CA LEU A 64 18.92 2.40 1.04
C LEU A 64 19.65 1.87 2.29
N ALA A 65 20.96 1.63 2.19
CA ALA A 65 21.76 1.17 3.33
C ALA A 65 21.74 2.17 4.49
N ALA A 66 21.71 3.48 4.20
CA ALA A 66 21.62 4.51 5.22
C ALA A 66 20.28 4.52 5.97
N LEU A 67 19.21 3.96 5.39
CA LEU A 67 17.90 3.84 6.02
C LEU A 67 17.79 2.68 7.01
N VAL A 68 18.75 1.76 7.03
CA VAL A 68 18.72 0.60 7.93
C VAL A 68 18.65 1.07 9.39
N HIS A 69 17.71 0.50 10.14
CA HIS A 69 17.35 0.89 11.51
C HIS A 69 16.61 2.24 11.62
N THR A 70 16.12 2.79 10.50
CA THR A 70 15.26 3.98 10.50
C THR A 70 13.81 3.55 10.31
N GLY A 71 12.94 3.91 11.25
CA GLY A 71 11.55 3.39 11.25
C GLY A 71 11.57 1.86 11.29
N SER A 72 10.78 1.24 10.43
CA SER A 72 10.73 -0.22 10.27
C SER A 72 11.64 -0.75 9.16
N PHE A 73 12.54 0.08 8.60
CA PHE A 73 13.41 -0.31 7.50
C PHE A 73 14.55 -1.22 8.00
N THR A 74 14.59 -2.44 7.50
CA THR A 74 15.55 -3.47 7.92
C THR A 74 16.70 -3.63 6.91
N ARG A 75 17.77 -4.28 7.34
CA ARG A 75 18.90 -4.59 6.44
C ARG A 75 18.47 -5.39 5.20
N ARG A 76 17.53 -6.32 5.35
CA ARG A 76 16.99 -7.10 4.22
C ARG A 76 16.29 -6.22 3.18
N MET A 77 15.70 -5.12 3.61
CA MET A 77 15.02 -4.16 2.73
C MET A 77 15.98 -3.34 1.88
N ALA A 78 17.25 -3.27 2.22
CA ALA A 78 18.28 -2.61 1.39
C ALA A 78 18.64 -3.43 0.13
N ASN A 79 18.20 -4.69 0.03
CA ASN A 79 18.38 -5.48 -1.18
C ASN A 79 17.44 -4.98 -2.29
N THR A 80 18.01 -4.75 -3.47
CA THR A 80 17.28 -4.24 -4.64
C THR A 80 16.59 -5.32 -5.47
N ASP A 81 16.93 -6.58 -5.29
CA ASP A 81 16.19 -7.72 -5.84
C ASP A 81 15.04 -8.07 -4.88
N ARG A 82 13.82 -7.83 -5.34
CA ARG A 82 12.62 -8.00 -4.53
C ARG A 82 11.58 -8.88 -5.23
N GLY A 83 11.97 -10.12 -5.48
CA GLY A 83 11.09 -11.10 -6.11
C GLY A 83 10.75 -10.73 -7.55
N ALA A 84 9.49 -10.40 -7.84
CA ALA A 84 9.05 -10.02 -9.17
C ALA A 84 9.51 -8.61 -9.61
N TYR A 85 10.09 -7.82 -8.68
CA TYR A 85 10.50 -6.43 -8.92
C TYR A 85 11.99 -6.20 -8.67
N THR A 86 12.53 -5.21 -9.40
CA THR A 86 13.84 -4.62 -9.11
C THR A 86 13.65 -3.20 -8.60
N VAL A 87 14.39 -2.85 -7.55
CA VAL A 87 14.36 -1.52 -6.93
C VAL A 87 15.49 -0.67 -7.49
N HIS A 88 15.15 0.54 -7.91
CA HIS A 88 16.11 1.59 -8.26
C HIS A 88 15.91 2.77 -7.31
N PHE A 89 16.95 3.14 -6.60
CA PHE A 89 16.95 4.23 -5.65
C PHE A 89 18.06 5.22 -5.97
N HIS A 90 17.71 6.49 -6.06
CA HIS A 90 18.65 7.60 -6.24
C HIS A 90 18.39 8.62 -5.14
N GLY A 91 19.38 8.83 -4.27
CA GLY A 91 19.26 9.73 -3.13
C GLY A 91 20.27 10.87 -3.20
N LYS A 92 19.78 12.07 -2.90
CA LYS A 92 20.54 13.27 -2.61
C LYS A 92 20.08 13.83 -1.27
N PRO A 93 20.88 14.69 -0.59
CA PRO A 93 20.42 15.30 0.66
C PRO A 93 19.12 16.08 0.55
N THR A 94 18.81 16.65 -0.63
CA THR A 94 17.64 17.52 -0.88
C THR A 94 16.42 16.78 -1.42
N ASP A 95 16.63 15.65 -2.08
CA ASP A 95 15.58 14.89 -2.76
C ASP A 95 15.98 13.43 -2.97
N TYR A 96 15.02 12.59 -3.35
CA TYR A 96 15.29 11.21 -3.75
C TYR A 96 14.23 10.73 -4.74
N SER A 97 14.55 9.66 -5.45
CA SER A 97 13.59 8.92 -6.25
C SER A 97 13.69 7.41 -5.97
N LEU A 98 12.56 6.75 -6.03
CA LEU A 98 12.40 5.33 -5.82
C LEU A 98 11.54 4.75 -6.94
N SER A 99 12.09 3.81 -7.69
CA SER A 99 11.36 3.10 -8.74
C SER A 99 11.33 1.61 -8.44
N LEU A 100 10.16 1.00 -8.61
CA LEU A 100 9.99 -0.44 -8.63
C LEU A 100 9.57 -0.85 -10.03
N ILE A 101 10.46 -1.58 -10.70
CA ILE A 101 10.28 -2.01 -12.07
C ILE A 101 10.08 -3.53 -12.06
N PRO A 102 8.96 -4.06 -12.59
CA PRO A 102 8.79 -5.49 -12.69
C PRO A 102 9.83 -6.10 -13.62
N LYS A 103 10.37 -7.25 -13.26
CA LYS A 103 11.29 -8.02 -14.12
C LYS A 103 10.60 -8.44 -15.43
N GLU A 104 9.29 -8.60 -15.35
CA GLU A 104 8.40 -8.91 -16.46
C GLU A 104 7.11 -8.11 -16.31
N PHE A 105 6.80 -7.23 -17.26
CA PHE A 105 5.55 -6.48 -17.27
C PHE A 105 4.38 -7.41 -17.56
N ALA A 106 3.30 -7.24 -16.81
CA ALA A 106 2.04 -7.96 -16.97
C ALA A 106 0.88 -7.05 -16.50
N PRO A 107 -0.36 -7.34 -16.88
CA PRO A 107 -1.52 -6.54 -16.45
C PRO A 107 -1.67 -6.43 -14.92
N ASP A 108 -1.11 -7.37 -14.17
CA ASP A 108 -1.09 -7.43 -12.71
C ASP A 108 0.29 -7.13 -12.09
N ARG A 109 1.24 -6.63 -12.90
CA ARG A 109 2.59 -6.24 -12.48
C ARG A 109 3.02 -4.95 -13.19
N ARG A 110 2.54 -3.82 -12.64
CA ARG A 110 2.83 -2.48 -13.12
C ARG A 110 4.13 -1.93 -12.52
N ALA A 111 4.74 -0.94 -13.17
CA ALA A 111 5.85 -0.20 -12.60
C ALA A 111 5.35 0.92 -11.67
N PHE A 112 6.11 1.21 -10.61
CA PHE A 112 5.81 2.27 -9.64
C PHE A 112 6.99 3.22 -9.48
N TYR A 113 6.66 4.48 -9.19
CA TYR A 113 7.62 5.54 -8.92
C TYR A 113 7.14 6.37 -7.73
N ALA A 114 8.08 6.78 -6.88
CA ALA A 114 7.83 7.76 -5.83
C ALA A 114 9.07 8.62 -5.60
N ASP A 115 8.87 9.78 -5.02
CA ASP A 115 9.91 10.74 -4.67
C ASP A 115 9.60 11.42 -3.32
N GLU A 116 10.32 12.51 -3.01
CA GLU A 116 10.16 13.27 -1.79
C GLU A 116 8.75 13.88 -1.61
N THR A 117 7.96 13.97 -2.66
CA THR A 117 6.56 14.41 -2.55
C THR A 117 5.68 13.39 -1.82
N GLY A 118 6.14 12.14 -1.72
CA GLY A 118 5.40 11.06 -1.07
C GLY A 118 4.26 10.48 -1.91
N LYS A 119 4.11 10.93 -3.14
CA LYS A 119 3.07 10.44 -4.08
C LYS A 119 3.60 9.27 -4.87
N ILE A 120 2.78 8.23 -5.01
CA ILE A 120 3.11 7.06 -5.83
C ILE A 120 2.48 7.22 -7.21
N ARG A 121 3.27 6.99 -8.23
CA ARG A 121 2.90 7.04 -9.65
C ARG A 121 3.00 5.65 -10.26
N VAL A 122 2.28 5.42 -11.34
CA VAL A 122 2.14 4.09 -11.94
C VAL A 122 2.22 4.14 -13.46
N GLU A 123 2.81 3.11 -14.05
CA GLU A 123 2.81 2.84 -15.49
C GLU A 123 2.51 1.37 -15.76
N GLU A 124 1.79 1.10 -16.84
CA GLU A 124 1.30 -0.24 -17.17
C GLU A 124 2.37 -1.14 -17.80
N ASP A 125 3.20 -0.58 -18.70
CA ASP A 125 4.06 -1.34 -19.61
C ASP A 125 5.48 -0.77 -19.79
N LYS A 126 5.82 0.22 -18.99
CA LYS A 126 7.14 0.89 -19.01
C LYS A 126 7.51 1.37 -17.61
N PRO A 127 8.77 1.72 -17.36
CA PRO A 127 9.15 2.33 -16.08
C PRO A 127 8.35 3.60 -15.79
N ALA A 128 7.85 3.73 -14.56
CA ALA A 128 7.17 4.94 -14.10
C ALA A 128 8.18 6.05 -13.79
N THR A 129 7.76 7.29 -14.01
CA THR A 129 8.55 8.51 -13.80
C THR A 129 7.78 9.54 -12.99
N ALA A 130 8.40 10.70 -12.74
CA ALA A 130 7.75 11.83 -12.06
C ALA A 130 6.55 12.40 -12.84
N GLU A 131 6.45 12.15 -14.15
CA GLU A 131 5.36 12.59 -15.03
C GLU A 131 4.26 11.56 -15.19
N SER A 132 4.47 10.33 -14.71
CA SER A 132 3.50 9.25 -14.81
C SER A 132 2.24 9.55 -14.01
N PRO A 133 1.09 8.93 -14.36
CA PRO A 133 -0.16 9.11 -13.62
C PRO A 133 -0.03 8.73 -12.14
N LEU A 134 -0.77 9.43 -11.29
CA LEU A 134 -0.87 9.05 -9.87
C LEU A 134 -1.59 7.72 -9.73
N LEU A 135 -1.09 6.89 -8.84
CA LEU A 135 -1.78 5.69 -8.40
C LEU A 135 -3.05 6.10 -7.65
N LYS A 136 -4.21 5.61 -8.11
CA LYS A 136 -5.53 5.88 -7.53
C LYS A 136 -6.03 4.69 -6.77
#